data_e99ccbde0e61b558d5f4bb752e823c81
#
_entry.id   e99ccbde0e61b558d5f4bb752e823c81
#
_cell.length_a   1.000
_cell.length_b   1.000
_cell.length_c   1.000
_cell.angle_alpha   90.00
_cell.angle_beta   90.00
_cell.angle_gamma   90.00
#
_symmetry.space_group_name_H-M   'P 1'
#
loop_
_entity.id
_entity.type
_entity.pdbx_description
1 polymer ?
#
loop_
_entity_poly.entity_id
_entity_poly.type
_entity_poly.pdbx_seq_one_letter_code
_entity_poly.pdbx_strand_id
1 'polypeptide(L)'
;MLEVARHVADDLADGLTGPRVRSAARAIRRLLASEGVALADLSGRLTLAGTLPRDVDTTALVDDVLHTESRRRRAEVVAEPLIVHDELAGVLVVAGTTRLSALREVTALLVGALERGRLEASAAEAAEAELRALRAEISPHFVYNALTVVAGLVRPDPARSRELLLDFADYIRYSLASHGEYTTVADEFHAIETYLALQRAVLGDRLKVQVRVAPEVLAVAIPYLVLQPLVENAVRHGIEHRTEGGTVQVLGEAEGSDCVISVEDDGAGMDPAVAQRLLAGDAEAGGMGLANVDRRLRNVYGPWFGLVIETAEDAGTRVVARVPRFQPGVVP
;
A
#
# COMPACT_ATOMS: atom_id res chain seq x y z
N MET A 1 36.47 18.82 1.00
CA MET A 1 35.63 18.22 2.07
C MET A 1 34.20 17.94 1.59
N LEU A 2 33.46 18.92 1.09
CA LEU A 2 32.07 18.75 0.60
C LEU A 2 31.90 17.65 -0.48
N GLU A 3 32.81 17.57 -1.43
CA GLU A 3 32.76 16.57 -2.51
C GLU A 3 32.98 15.14 -2.00
N VAL A 4 33.87 14.97 -1.04
CA VAL A 4 34.12 13.65 -0.41
C VAL A 4 32.94 13.25 0.48
N ALA A 5 32.33 14.20 1.19
CA ALA A 5 31.14 13.98 1.99
C ALA A 5 29.96 13.51 1.12
N ARG A 6 29.77 14.15 -0.02
CA ARG A 6 28.74 13.73 -0.99
C ARG A 6 29.00 12.33 -1.53
N HIS A 7 30.23 12.04 -1.90
CA HIS A 7 30.61 10.71 -2.39
C HIS A 7 30.39 9.60 -1.35
N VAL A 8 30.73 9.85 -0.09
CA VAL A 8 30.46 8.91 1.01
C VAL A 8 28.95 8.72 1.21
N ALA A 9 28.16 9.79 1.09
CA ALA A 9 26.71 9.70 1.19
C ALA A 9 26.09 8.86 0.07
N ASP A 10 26.52 9.07 -1.17
CA ASP A 10 26.06 8.31 -2.33
C ASP A 10 26.47 6.81 -2.26
N ASP A 11 27.66 6.54 -1.69
CA ASP A 11 28.17 5.17 -1.52
C ASP A 11 27.47 4.40 -0.38
N LEU A 12 26.85 5.11 0.56
CA LEU A 12 26.12 4.52 1.71
C LEU A 12 24.58 4.64 1.58
N ALA A 13 24.09 5.06 0.43
CA ALA A 13 22.63 5.14 0.18
C ALA A 13 21.94 3.78 0.44
N ASP A 14 22.62 2.67 0.09
CA ASP A 14 22.13 1.29 0.31
C ASP A 14 22.52 0.73 1.71
N GLY A 15 22.91 1.61 2.65
CA GLY A 15 23.35 1.20 4.00
C GLY A 15 24.74 0.58 4.03
N LEU A 16 25.08 -0.08 5.17
CA LEU A 16 26.38 -0.70 5.40
C LEU A 16 26.53 -2.09 4.77
N THR A 17 25.50 -2.62 4.15
CA THR A 17 25.53 -3.89 3.42
C THR A 17 25.63 -3.69 1.89
N GLY A 18 25.53 -2.45 1.42
CA GLY A 18 25.52 -2.10 0.01
C GLY A 18 26.85 -2.40 -0.71
N PRO A 19 26.84 -2.53 -2.05
CA PRO A 19 28.00 -2.92 -2.83
C PRO A 19 29.14 -1.87 -2.82
N ARG A 20 28.80 -0.61 -2.52
CA ARG A 20 29.74 0.51 -2.53
C ARG A 20 30.37 0.86 -1.18
N VAL A 21 30.03 0.14 -0.11
CA VAL A 21 30.55 0.37 1.25
C VAL A 21 32.10 0.37 1.32
N ARG A 22 32.75 -0.48 0.49
CA ARG A 22 34.23 -0.47 0.38
C ARG A 22 34.77 0.83 -0.21
N SER A 23 34.05 1.50 -1.07
CA SER A 23 34.41 2.83 -1.60
C SER A 23 34.31 3.89 -0.52
N ALA A 24 33.21 3.90 0.23
CA ALA A 24 33.02 4.77 1.40
C ALA A 24 34.13 4.58 2.44
N ALA A 25 34.46 3.33 2.81
CA ALA A 25 35.56 3.04 3.75
C ALA A 25 36.90 3.58 3.27
N ARG A 26 37.22 3.50 1.96
CA ARG A 26 38.44 4.09 1.38
C ARG A 26 38.44 5.62 1.43
N ALA A 27 37.30 6.24 1.20
CA ALA A 27 37.15 7.70 1.30
C ALA A 27 37.31 8.19 2.72
N ILE A 28 36.71 7.51 3.69
CA ILE A 28 36.82 7.82 5.14
C ILE A 28 38.25 7.65 5.62
N ARG A 29 38.94 6.56 5.20
CA ARG A 29 40.36 6.37 5.54
C ARG A 29 41.23 7.53 5.10
N ARG A 30 41.00 8.06 3.90
CA ARG A 30 41.72 9.24 3.39
C ARG A 30 41.40 10.50 4.19
N LEU A 31 40.11 10.72 4.51
CA LEU A 31 39.69 11.87 5.33
C LEU A 31 40.32 11.87 6.71
N LEU A 32 40.40 10.70 7.37
CA LEU A 32 40.97 10.55 8.69
C LEU A 32 42.50 10.45 8.68
N ALA A 33 43.11 10.34 7.51
CA ALA A 33 44.55 10.02 7.34
C ALA A 33 44.98 8.82 8.20
N SER A 34 44.10 7.83 8.34
CA SER A 34 44.27 6.66 9.21
C SER A 34 44.93 5.50 8.47
N GLU A 35 45.54 4.57 9.22
CA GLU A 35 46.15 3.36 8.66
C GLU A 35 45.10 2.39 8.11
N GLY A 36 43.99 2.26 8.84
CA GLY A 36 42.88 1.42 8.46
C GLY A 36 41.54 1.96 8.94
N VAL A 37 40.50 1.66 8.14
CA VAL A 37 39.07 1.91 8.47
C VAL A 37 38.30 0.67 8.14
N ALA A 38 37.40 0.26 9.03
CA ALA A 38 36.38 -0.72 8.69
C ALA A 38 35.00 -0.18 9.07
N LEU A 39 34.02 -0.58 8.26
CA LEU A 39 32.59 -0.37 8.53
C LEU A 39 31.98 -1.75 8.82
N ALA A 40 31.30 -1.88 9.95
CA ALA A 40 30.61 -3.09 10.34
C ALA A 40 29.10 -2.88 10.25
N ASP A 41 28.39 -3.84 9.68
CA ASP A 41 26.93 -3.91 9.75
C ASP A 41 26.47 -4.51 11.11
N LEU A 42 25.16 -4.59 11.32
CA LEU A 42 24.58 -5.15 12.55
C LEU A 42 24.82 -6.66 12.72
N SER A 43 25.22 -7.37 11.66
CA SER A 43 25.63 -8.78 11.73
C SER A 43 27.11 -8.96 12.12
N GLY A 44 27.84 -7.85 12.32
CA GLY A 44 29.27 -7.85 12.62
C GLY A 44 30.16 -8.06 11.39
N ARG A 45 29.61 -8.05 10.18
CA ARG A 45 30.39 -8.17 8.93
C ARG A 45 31.18 -6.90 8.69
N LEU A 46 32.51 -7.06 8.56
CA LEU A 46 33.44 -5.96 8.37
C LEU A 46 33.77 -5.72 6.89
N THR A 47 33.62 -4.46 6.45
CA THR A 47 34.15 -3.98 5.17
C THR A 47 35.39 -3.11 5.43
N LEU A 48 36.56 -3.62 5.10
CA LEU A 48 37.87 -3.03 5.42
C LEU A 48 38.44 -2.22 4.26
N ALA A 49 39.08 -1.10 4.61
CA ALA A 49 39.96 -0.31 3.75
C ALA A 49 41.27 0.04 4.49
N GLY A 50 42.42 -0.37 4.01
CA GLY A 50 43.71 -0.23 4.65
C GLY A 50 44.08 -1.43 5.54
N THR A 51 44.83 -1.21 6.62
CA THR A 51 45.36 -2.26 7.49
C THR A 51 44.90 -2.02 8.93
N LEU A 52 44.41 -3.07 9.57
CA LEU A 52 44.14 -3.07 11.01
C LEU A 52 45.28 -3.79 11.77
N PRO A 53 45.66 -3.36 12.98
CA PRO A 53 46.66 -4.03 13.79
C PRO A 53 46.26 -5.49 14.09
N ARG A 54 47.17 -6.41 13.94
CA ARG A 54 46.94 -7.86 14.15
C ARG A 54 46.82 -8.27 15.61
N ASP A 55 47.34 -7.42 16.52
CA ASP A 55 47.33 -7.62 17.97
C ASP A 55 46.03 -7.20 18.63
N VAL A 56 45.11 -6.59 17.86
CA VAL A 56 43.77 -6.22 18.30
C VAL A 56 42.73 -7.09 17.65
N ASP A 57 41.97 -7.83 18.45
CA ASP A 57 40.80 -8.56 17.95
C ASP A 57 39.68 -7.55 17.62
N THR A 58 39.63 -7.16 16.36
CA THR A 58 38.65 -6.17 15.85
C THR A 58 37.23 -6.72 15.88
N THR A 59 37.04 -8.03 15.69
CA THR A 59 35.71 -8.63 15.72
C THR A 59 35.15 -8.56 17.13
N ALA A 60 35.92 -8.97 18.16
CA ALA A 60 35.49 -8.86 19.54
C ALA A 60 35.25 -7.40 19.98
N LEU A 61 35.98 -6.44 19.38
CA LEU A 61 35.80 -5.01 19.67
C LEU A 61 34.49 -4.49 19.04
N VAL A 62 34.14 -4.94 17.83
CA VAL A 62 32.88 -4.60 17.16
C VAL A 62 31.70 -5.22 17.91
N ASP A 63 31.80 -6.49 18.29
CA ASP A 63 30.75 -7.16 19.06
C ASP A 63 30.48 -6.47 20.41
N ASP A 64 31.51 -5.99 21.10
CA ASP A 64 31.35 -5.22 22.33
C ASP A 64 30.60 -3.89 22.09
N VAL A 65 30.86 -3.20 20.95
CA VAL A 65 30.16 -1.97 20.58
C VAL A 65 28.72 -2.27 20.17
N LEU A 66 28.46 -3.35 19.42
CA LEU A 66 27.12 -3.76 19.01
C LEU A 66 26.22 -4.08 20.22
N HIS A 67 26.81 -4.65 21.31
CA HIS A 67 26.04 -4.99 22.51
C HIS A 67 25.89 -3.81 23.48
N THR A 68 26.85 -2.90 23.52
CA THR A 68 26.87 -1.82 24.54
C THR A 68 26.50 -0.46 24.00
N GLU A 69 26.38 -0.34 22.66
CA GLU A 69 26.13 0.91 21.93
C GLU A 69 27.05 2.07 22.35
N SER A 70 28.25 1.72 22.82
CA SER A 70 29.18 2.66 23.36
C SER A 70 30.53 2.56 22.67
N ARG A 71 31.17 3.73 22.48
CA ARG A 71 32.54 3.78 21.97
C ARG A 71 33.46 2.87 22.75
N ARG A 72 34.27 2.11 22.04
CA ARG A 72 35.35 1.28 22.61
C ARG A 72 36.70 1.63 22.00
N ARG A 73 37.75 1.47 22.80
CA ARG A 73 39.12 1.66 22.34
C ARG A 73 40.01 0.55 22.88
N ARG A 74 40.82 -0.04 22.00
CA ARG A 74 41.90 -0.98 22.36
C ARG A 74 43.16 -0.58 21.61
N ALA A 75 44.23 -0.27 22.32
CA ALA A 75 45.47 0.27 21.78
C ALA A 75 45.21 1.49 20.86
N GLU A 76 45.59 1.41 19.60
CA GLU A 76 45.38 2.47 18.59
C GLU A 76 44.14 2.26 17.74
N VAL A 77 43.27 1.31 18.11
CA VAL A 77 42.00 1.07 17.41
C VAL A 77 40.83 1.63 18.21
N VAL A 78 40.01 2.42 17.55
CA VAL A 78 38.75 2.96 18.09
C VAL A 78 37.59 2.41 17.31
N ALA A 79 36.56 1.89 17.99
CA ALA A 79 35.29 1.51 17.45
C ALA A 79 34.21 2.44 17.97
N GLU A 80 33.50 3.08 17.04
CA GLU A 80 32.48 4.09 17.26
C GLU A 80 31.13 3.60 16.80
N PRO A 81 30.07 3.60 17.63
CA PRO A 81 28.74 3.25 17.19
C PRO A 81 28.17 4.30 16.20
N LEU A 82 27.49 3.86 15.17
CA LEU A 82 26.74 4.70 14.26
C LEU A 82 25.25 4.61 14.66
N ILE A 83 24.77 5.64 15.36
CA ILE A 83 23.40 5.69 15.89
C ILE A 83 22.58 6.64 15.03
N VAL A 84 21.47 6.15 14.47
CA VAL A 84 20.50 6.89 13.63
C VAL A 84 19.15 6.84 14.34
N HIS A 85 18.58 7.98 14.73
CA HIS A 85 17.30 8.07 15.45
C HIS A 85 17.22 7.14 16.68
N ASP A 86 18.24 7.18 17.53
CA ASP A 86 18.39 6.34 18.74
C ASP A 86 18.46 4.82 18.47
N GLU A 87 18.64 4.41 17.21
CA GLU A 87 18.88 3.01 16.83
C GLU A 87 20.31 2.82 16.31
N LEU A 88 20.94 1.74 16.73
CA LEU A 88 22.25 1.35 16.20
C LEU A 88 22.10 0.95 14.72
N ALA A 89 22.90 1.57 13.85
CA ALA A 89 22.94 1.27 12.41
C ALA A 89 24.19 0.49 12.00
N GLY A 90 25.21 0.48 12.83
CA GLY A 90 26.48 -0.22 12.60
C GLY A 90 27.63 0.37 13.42
N VAL A 91 28.85 0.03 13.04
CA VAL A 91 30.06 0.44 13.77
C VAL A 91 31.11 0.95 12.78
N LEU A 92 31.73 2.12 13.11
CA LEU A 92 32.92 2.61 12.44
C LEU A 92 34.15 2.21 13.26
N VAL A 93 35.07 1.50 12.65
CA VAL A 93 36.37 1.14 13.25
C VAL A 93 37.49 1.92 12.56
N VAL A 94 38.34 2.55 13.35
CA VAL A 94 39.49 3.36 12.87
C VAL A 94 40.75 2.92 13.57
N ALA A 95 41.80 2.63 12.81
CA ALA A 95 43.13 2.29 13.31
C ALA A 95 44.13 3.41 13.03
N GLY A 96 44.97 3.69 14.01
CA GLY A 96 46.01 4.74 14.00
C GLY A 96 45.61 5.98 14.81
N THR A 97 46.57 6.93 14.88
CA THR A 97 46.41 8.18 15.66
C THR A 97 45.45 9.14 14.95
N THR A 98 44.18 9.11 15.34
CA THR A 98 43.15 10.02 14.80
C THR A 98 42.69 11.03 15.84
N ARG A 99 42.56 12.30 15.45
CA ARG A 99 41.99 13.35 16.32
C ARG A 99 40.51 13.07 16.61
N LEU A 100 40.12 13.16 17.87
CA LEU A 100 38.73 12.94 18.31
C LEU A 100 37.71 13.85 17.60
N SER A 101 38.11 15.08 17.24
CA SER A 101 37.26 16.00 16.47
C SER A 101 36.99 15.47 15.06
N ALA A 102 38.03 14.99 14.38
CA ALA A 102 37.89 14.42 13.03
C ALA A 102 37.05 13.14 13.03
N LEU A 103 37.21 12.29 14.07
CA LEU A 103 36.38 11.10 14.23
C LEU A 103 34.90 11.47 14.39
N ARG A 104 34.60 12.46 15.26
CA ARG A 104 33.20 12.93 15.45
C ARG A 104 32.59 13.49 14.18
N GLU A 105 33.37 14.30 13.43
CA GLU A 105 32.90 14.87 12.15
C GLU A 105 32.57 13.77 11.12
N VAL A 106 33.41 12.75 11.01
CA VAL A 106 33.18 11.61 10.11
C VAL A 106 32.04 10.77 10.60
N THR A 107 31.89 10.50 11.89
CA THR A 107 30.73 9.79 12.45
C THR A 107 29.43 10.54 12.15
N ALA A 108 29.37 11.84 12.36
CA ALA A 108 28.21 12.66 12.04
C ALA A 108 27.86 12.62 10.54
N LEU A 109 28.89 12.65 9.67
CA LEU A 109 28.72 12.53 8.23
C LEU A 109 28.14 11.16 7.85
N LEU A 110 28.62 10.07 8.44
CA LEU A 110 28.12 8.71 8.21
C LEU A 110 26.67 8.55 8.69
N VAL A 111 26.38 9.03 9.88
CA VAL A 111 25.01 9.01 10.44
C VAL A 111 24.05 9.74 9.52
N GLY A 112 24.38 10.96 9.09
CA GLY A 112 23.55 11.71 8.16
C GLY A 112 23.44 11.10 6.76
N ALA A 113 24.43 10.32 6.31
CA ALA A 113 24.36 9.57 5.07
C ALA A 113 23.40 8.36 5.18
N LEU A 114 23.51 7.60 6.28
CA LEU A 114 22.64 6.46 6.56
C LEU A 114 21.18 6.88 6.79
N GLU A 115 20.98 8.01 7.48
CA GLU A 115 19.64 8.60 7.69
C GLU A 115 18.97 8.95 6.37
N ARG A 116 19.68 9.64 5.46
CA ARG A 116 19.16 9.94 4.12
C ARG A 116 18.84 8.70 3.34
N GLY A 117 19.72 7.70 3.31
CA GLY A 117 19.46 6.44 2.62
C GLY A 117 18.21 5.74 3.13
N ARG A 118 17.98 5.72 4.46
CA ARG A 118 16.74 5.18 5.06
C ARG A 118 15.50 5.97 4.65
N LEU A 119 15.56 7.29 4.64
CA LEU A 119 14.43 8.14 4.21
C LEU A 119 14.10 7.95 2.73
N GLU A 120 15.12 7.88 1.86
CA GLU A 120 14.95 7.64 0.44
C GLU A 120 14.35 6.24 0.16
N ALA A 121 14.84 5.21 0.86
CA ALA A 121 14.30 3.84 0.78
C ALA A 121 12.84 3.78 1.24
N SER A 122 12.52 4.40 2.39
CA SER A 122 11.14 4.46 2.90
C SER A 122 10.20 5.22 1.96
N ALA A 123 10.64 6.33 1.36
CA ALA A 123 9.86 7.07 0.38
C ALA A 123 9.62 6.26 -0.91
N ALA A 124 10.63 5.51 -1.37
CA ALA A 124 10.51 4.63 -2.53
C ALA A 124 9.55 3.46 -2.26
N GLU A 125 9.62 2.84 -1.07
CA GLU A 125 8.69 1.78 -0.65
C GLU A 125 7.25 2.31 -0.54
N ALA A 126 7.06 3.50 0.02
CA ALA A 126 5.75 4.14 0.11
C ALA A 126 5.17 4.41 -1.28
N ALA A 127 5.96 4.98 -2.20
CA ALA A 127 5.54 5.24 -3.58
C ALA A 127 5.22 3.94 -4.33
N GLU A 128 6.00 2.87 -4.12
CA GLU A 128 5.71 1.57 -4.73
C GLU A 128 4.46 0.92 -4.15
N ALA A 129 4.23 1.06 -2.84
CA ALA A 129 3.01 0.60 -2.18
C ALA A 129 1.78 1.36 -2.70
N GLU A 130 1.88 2.68 -2.88
CA GLU A 130 0.85 3.52 -3.48
C GLU A 130 0.54 3.11 -4.91
N LEU A 131 1.56 2.90 -5.76
CA LEU A 131 1.39 2.39 -7.11
C LEU A 131 0.76 1.00 -7.16
N ARG A 132 1.10 0.13 -6.20
CA ARG A 132 0.47 -1.21 -6.09
C ARG A 132 -0.99 -1.10 -5.67
N ALA A 133 -1.31 -0.21 -4.74
CA ALA A 133 -2.69 0.06 -4.34
C ALA A 133 -3.52 0.60 -5.50
N LEU A 134 -3.03 1.63 -6.21
CA LEU A 134 -3.66 2.19 -7.41
C LEU A 134 -3.90 1.15 -8.51
N ARG A 135 -2.93 0.23 -8.73
CA ARG A 135 -3.11 -0.87 -9.71
C ARG A 135 -4.11 -1.93 -9.26
N ALA A 136 -4.32 -2.09 -7.96
CA ALA A 136 -5.28 -3.05 -7.41
C ALA A 136 -6.71 -2.51 -7.42
N GLU A 137 -6.90 -1.19 -7.45
CA GLU A 137 -8.21 -0.55 -7.48
C GLU A 137 -8.97 -0.77 -8.79
N ILE A 138 -8.27 -0.95 -9.91
CA ILE A 138 -8.90 -1.28 -11.20
C ILE A 138 -8.53 -2.70 -11.58
N SER A 139 -9.52 -3.58 -11.70
CA SER A 139 -9.30 -4.95 -12.14
C SER A 139 -8.71 -4.99 -13.56
N PRO A 140 -7.46 -5.47 -13.79
CA PRO A 140 -6.89 -5.54 -15.14
C PRO A 140 -7.71 -6.41 -16.08
N HIS A 141 -8.34 -7.45 -15.57
CA HIS A 141 -9.20 -8.34 -16.34
C HIS A 141 -10.45 -7.61 -16.84
N PHE A 142 -11.08 -6.79 -16.00
CA PHE A 142 -12.20 -5.95 -16.40
C PHE A 142 -11.81 -4.96 -17.51
N VAL A 143 -10.68 -4.26 -17.36
CA VAL A 143 -10.17 -3.33 -18.38
C VAL A 143 -9.99 -4.01 -19.73
N TYR A 144 -9.33 -5.18 -19.73
CA TYR A 144 -9.11 -5.94 -20.95
C TYR A 144 -10.42 -6.38 -21.61
N ASN A 145 -11.36 -6.90 -20.83
CA ASN A 145 -12.66 -7.37 -21.34
C ASN A 145 -13.50 -6.21 -21.88
N ALA A 146 -13.60 -5.09 -21.15
CA ALA A 146 -14.34 -3.91 -21.60
C ALA A 146 -13.78 -3.37 -22.92
N LEU A 147 -12.46 -3.21 -23.03
CA LEU A 147 -11.82 -2.73 -24.27
C LEU A 147 -11.99 -3.73 -25.43
N THR A 148 -11.99 -5.03 -25.16
CA THR A 148 -12.24 -6.06 -26.18
C THR A 148 -13.64 -5.96 -26.74
N VAL A 149 -14.65 -5.76 -25.89
CA VAL A 149 -16.05 -5.56 -26.32
C VAL A 149 -16.20 -4.27 -27.11
N VAL A 150 -15.63 -3.16 -26.62
CA VAL A 150 -15.65 -1.87 -27.34
C VAL A 150 -15.04 -2.03 -28.74
N ALA A 151 -13.86 -2.67 -28.83
CA ALA A 151 -13.20 -2.92 -30.12
C ALA A 151 -14.03 -3.80 -31.05
N GLY A 152 -14.70 -4.82 -30.52
CA GLY A 152 -15.60 -5.69 -31.27
C GLY A 152 -16.80 -4.95 -31.87
N LEU A 153 -17.28 -3.90 -31.19
CA LEU A 153 -18.44 -3.10 -31.62
C LEU A 153 -18.09 -1.98 -32.60
N VAL A 154 -16.82 -1.64 -32.82
CA VAL A 154 -16.40 -0.52 -33.67
C VAL A 154 -17.00 -0.60 -35.09
N ARG A 155 -17.12 -1.81 -35.66
CA ARG A 155 -17.69 -2.01 -37.02
C ARG A 155 -19.19 -2.30 -37.01
N PRO A 156 -19.73 -3.25 -36.21
CA PRO A 156 -21.13 -3.60 -36.22
C PRO A 156 -22.06 -2.54 -35.62
N ASP A 157 -21.62 -1.84 -34.57
CA ASP A 157 -22.37 -0.77 -33.88
C ASP A 157 -21.42 0.34 -33.36
N PRO A 158 -21.01 1.26 -34.26
CA PRO A 158 -20.10 2.33 -33.89
C PRO A 158 -20.67 3.30 -32.84
N ALA A 159 -21.99 3.49 -32.80
CA ALA A 159 -22.66 4.37 -31.85
C ALA A 159 -22.53 3.78 -30.42
N ARG A 160 -22.83 2.51 -30.26
CA ARG A 160 -22.71 1.78 -29.00
C ARG A 160 -21.24 1.65 -28.55
N SER A 161 -20.34 1.39 -29.50
CA SER A 161 -18.89 1.37 -29.20
C SER A 161 -18.42 2.70 -28.61
N ARG A 162 -18.86 3.84 -29.20
CA ARG A 162 -18.49 5.17 -28.70
C ARG A 162 -19.09 5.45 -27.32
N GLU A 163 -20.33 5.09 -27.08
CA GLU A 163 -20.98 5.23 -25.78
C GLU A 163 -20.22 4.47 -24.70
N LEU A 164 -19.96 3.17 -24.91
CA LEU A 164 -19.20 2.34 -23.96
C LEU A 164 -17.76 2.85 -23.72
N LEU A 165 -17.13 3.46 -24.72
CA LEU A 165 -15.81 4.05 -24.56
C LEU A 165 -15.86 5.29 -23.65
N LEU A 166 -16.93 6.09 -23.74
CA LEU A 166 -17.14 7.24 -22.86
C LEU A 166 -17.44 6.78 -21.43
N ASP A 167 -18.32 5.81 -21.27
CA ASP A 167 -18.62 5.18 -19.97
C ASP A 167 -17.34 4.62 -19.33
N PHE A 168 -16.50 3.95 -20.13
CA PHE A 168 -15.23 3.42 -19.65
C PHE A 168 -14.26 4.54 -19.21
N ALA A 169 -14.18 5.63 -19.96
CA ALA A 169 -13.37 6.79 -19.60
C ALA A 169 -13.87 7.45 -18.31
N ASP A 170 -15.19 7.53 -18.12
CA ASP A 170 -15.80 8.07 -16.90
C ASP A 170 -15.57 7.16 -15.70
N TYR A 171 -15.69 5.84 -15.87
CA TYR A 171 -15.34 4.86 -14.84
C TYR A 171 -13.87 4.96 -14.40
N ILE A 172 -12.94 5.01 -15.37
CA ILE A 172 -11.48 5.15 -15.06
C ILE A 172 -11.21 6.49 -14.37
N ARG A 173 -11.82 7.58 -14.85
CA ARG A 173 -11.65 8.90 -14.22
C ARG A 173 -12.16 8.90 -12.78
N TYR A 174 -13.31 8.31 -12.50
CA TYR A 174 -13.84 8.18 -11.16
C TYR A 174 -12.90 7.34 -10.28
N SER A 175 -12.49 6.17 -10.74
CA SER A 175 -11.64 5.25 -9.97
C SER A 175 -10.23 5.79 -9.69
N LEU A 176 -9.70 6.70 -10.55
CA LEU A 176 -8.36 7.29 -10.39
C LEU A 176 -8.39 8.73 -9.85
N ALA A 177 -9.57 9.33 -9.72
CA ALA A 177 -9.64 10.69 -9.21
C ALA A 177 -9.21 10.73 -7.74
N SER A 178 -8.38 11.71 -7.41
CA SER A 178 -8.09 12.05 -6.01
C SER A 178 -9.34 12.73 -5.43
N HIS A 179 -10.36 11.93 -5.13
CA HIS A 179 -11.49 12.40 -4.36
C HIS A 179 -11.02 12.71 -2.94
N GLY A 180 -11.71 13.62 -2.28
CA GLY A 180 -11.56 13.81 -0.84
C GLY A 180 -11.79 12.49 -0.08
N GLU A 181 -11.70 12.55 1.23
CA GLU A 181 -11.96 11.38 2.08
C GLU A 181 -13.40 10.86 1.94
N TYR A 182 -14.32 11.74 1.49
CA TYR A 182 -15.77 11.49 1.38
C TYR A 182 -16.33 11.89 0.02
N THR A 183 -17.43 11.24 -0.36
CA THR A 183 -18.24 11.50 -1.56
C THR A 183 -19.72 11.34 -1.24
N THR A 184 -20.61 11.61 -2.19
CA THR A 184 -22.06 11.40 -1.98
C THR A 184 -22.48 9.99 -2.39
N VAL A 185 -23.58 9.50 -1.80
CA VAL A 185 -24.25 8.28 -2.29
C VAL A 185 -24.62 8.42 -3.77
N ALA A 186 -25.02 9.61 -4.23
CA ALA A 186 -25.34 9.86 -5.64
C ALA A 186 -24.14 9.59 -6.55
N ASP A 187 -22.94 10.05 -6.18
CA ASP A 187 -21.73 9.88 -6.99
C ASP A 187 -21.30 8.40 -7.04
N GLU A 188 -21.35 7.69 -5.90
CA GLU A 188 -21.07 6.25 -5.85
C GLU A 188 -22.09 5.44 -6.69
N PHE A 189 -23.39 5.76 -6.60
CA PHE A 189 -24.41 5.11 -7.43
C PHE A 189 -24.19 5.37 -8.92
N HIS A 190 -23.83 6.58 -9.31
CA HIS A 190 -23.49 6.89 -10.70
C HIS A 190 -22.27 6.09 -11.19
N ALA A 191 -21.24 5.95 -10.38
CA ALA A 191 -20.07 5.16 -10.71
C ALA A 191 -20.40 3.67 -10.88
N ILE A 192 -21.21 3.07 -10.00
CA ILE A 192 -21.60 1.67 -10.13
C ILE A 192 -22.56 1.44 -11.29
N GLU A 193 -23.46 2.39 -11.64
CA GLU A 193 -24.28 2.29 -12.84
C GLU A 193 -23.42 2.22 -14.10
N THR A 194 -22.40 3.07 -14.19
CA THR A 194 -21.44 3.07 -15.30
C THR A 194 -20.68 1.74 -15.36
N TYR A 195 -20.18 1.23 -14.23
CA TYR A 195 -19.53 -0.08 -14.14
C TYR A 195 -20.45 -1.21 -14.59
N LEU A 196 -21.69 -1.24 -14.10
CA LEU A 196 -22.67 -2.28 -14.43
C LEU A 196 -23.10 -2.22 -15.92
N ALA A 197 -23.16 -1.03 -16.52
CA ALA A 197 -23.42 -0.87 -17.95
C ALA A 197 -22.30 -1.50 -18.79
N LEU A 198 -21.05 -1.29 -18.41
CA LEU A 198 -19.88 -1.92 -19.04
C LEU A 198 -19.89 -3.45 -18.84
N GLN A 199 -20.20 -3.94 -17.64
CA GLN A 199 -20.28 -5.37 -17.35
C GLN A 199 -21.40 -6.05 -18.13
N ARG A 200 -22.56 -5.39 -18.32
CA ARG A 200 -23.63 -5.89 -19.20
C ARG A 200 -23.19 -6.00 -20.65
N ALA A 201 -22.34 -5.08 -21.13
CA ALA A 201 -21.79 -5.19 -22.47
C ALA A 201 -20.82 -6.39 -22.61
N VAL A 202 -20.09 -6.74 -21.54
CA VAL A 202 -19.16 -7.88 -21.50
C VAL A 202 -19.90 -9.20 -21.34
N LEU A 203 -20.85 -9.29 -20.39
CA LEU A 203 -21.53 -10.54 -20.02
C LEU A 203 -22.80 -10.79 -20.83
N GLY A 204 -23.32 -9.77 -21.54
CA GLY A 204 -24.55 -9.87 -22.33
C GLY A 204 -25.77 -10.18 -21.45
N ASP A 205 -26.66 -11.05 -21.98
CA ASP A 205 -27.89 -11.44 -21.30
C ASP A 205 -27.66 -12.25 -20.00
N ARG A 206 -26.45 -12.67 -19.73
CA ARG A 206 -26.09 -13.36 -18.47
C ARG A 206 -26.12 -12.44 -17.25
N LEU A 207 -25.99 -11.12 -17.43
CA LEU A 207 -26.06 -10.17 -16.32
C LEU A 207 -27.36 -9.36 -16.37
N LYS A 208 -28.24 -9.60 -15.42
CA LYS A 208 -29.38 -8.74 -15.14
C LYS A 208 -29.07 -7.79 -14.03
N VAL A 209 -29.44 -6.52 -14.16
CA VAL A 209 -29.11 -5.46 -13.22
C VAL A 209 -30.37 -4.72 -12.81
N GLN A 210 -30.52 -4.49 -11.50
CA GLN A 210 -31.55 -3.63 -10.93
C GLN A 210 -30.89 -2.65 -9.95
N VAL A 211 -30.95 -1.36 -10.25
CA VAL A 211 -30.45 -0.29 -9.38
C VAL A 211 -31.62 0.61 -8.98
N ARG A 212 -31.77 0.82 -7.68
CA ARG A 212 -32.79 1.73 -7.12
C ARG A 212 -32.19 2.47 -5.94
N VAL A 213 -32.35 3.78 -5.92
CA VAL A 213 -31.90 4.63 -4.82
C VAL A 213 -33.00 5.62 -4.47
N ALA A 214 -33.34 5.69 -3.21
CA ALA A 214 -34.32 6.68 -2.73
C ALA A 214 -33.73 8.08 -2.76
N PRO A 215 -34.47 9.09 -3.24
CA PRO A 215 -33.96 10.47 -3.32
C PRO A 215 -33.43 11.02 -1.99
N GLU A 216 -33.99 10.57 -0.88
CA GLU A 216 -33.65 11.03 0.49
C GLU A 216 -32.24 10.65 0.92
N VAL A 217 -31.60 9.68 0.26
CA VAL A 217 -30.22 9.23 0.61
C VAL A 217 -29.17 9.71 -0.37
N LEU A 218 -29.54 10.30 -1.50
CA LEU A 218 -28.59 10.71 -2.55
C LEU A 218 -27.51 11.68 -2.04
N ALA A 219 -27.88 12.60 -1.12
CA ALA A 219 -26.96 13.60 -0.56
C ALA A 219 -26.17 13.10 0.66
N VAL A 220 -26.36 11.86 1.08
CA VAL A 220 -25.63 11.31 2.23
C VAL A 220 -24.16 11.19 1.88
N ALA A 221 -23.30 11.74 2.72
CA ALA A 221 -21.86 11.63 2.57
C ALA A 221 -21.38 10.27 3.08
N ILE A 222 -20.59 9.58 2.26
CA ILE A 222 -19.99 8.29 2.59
C ILE A 222 -18.49 8.31 2.22
N PRO A 223 -17.66 7.46 2.82
CA PRO A 223 -16.28 7.33 2.38
C PRO A 223 -16.22 6.90 0.92
N TYR A 224 -15.26 7.46 0.18
CA TYR A 224 -15.04 7.14 -1.22
C TYR A 224 -14.77 5.64 -1.44
N LEU A 225 -15.26 5.05 -2.54
CA LEU A 225 -15.11 3.63 -2.89
C LEU A 225 -15.66 2.66 -1.82
N VAL A 226 -16.87 2.92 -1.33
CA VAL A 226 -17.59 1.98 -0.46
C VAL A 226 -18.43 1.01 -1.29
N LEU A 227 -19.18 1.50 -2.29
CA LEU A 227 -20.14 0.67 -3.02
C LEU A 227 -19.48 -0.11 -4.16
N GLN A 228 -18.50 0.45 -4.83
CA GLN A 228 -17.84 -0.19 -5.96
C GLN A 228 -17.29 -1.58 -5.63
N PRO A 229 -16.53 -1.81 -4.54
CA PRO A 229 -16.05 -3.14 -4.18
C PRO A 229 -17.15 -4.15 -3.88
N LEU A 230 -18.32 -3.70 -3.38
CA LEU A 230 -19.46 -4.57 -3.12
C LEU A 230 -20.05 -5.07 -4.43
N VAL A 231 -20.26 -4.17 -5.39
CA VAL A 231 -20.83 -4.49 -6.70
C VAL A 231 -19.87 -5.31 -7.55
N GLU A 232 -18.55 -4.97 -7.51
CA GLU A 232 -17.52 -5.77 -8.19
C GLU A 232 -17.50 -7.20 -7.66
N ASN A 233 -17.63 -7.38 -6.33
CA ASN A 233 -17.68 -8.69 -5.71
C ASN A 233 -18.92 -9.50 -6.17
N ALA A 234 -20.10 -8.89 -6.19
CA ALA A 234 -21.33 -9.51 -6.64
C ALA A 234 -21.23 -9.97 -8.12
N VAL A 235 -20.70 -9.13 -9.00
CA VAL A 235 -20.51 -9.50 -10.42
C VAL A 235 -19.47 -10.59 -10.57
N ARG A 236 -18.27 -10.39 -10.00
CA ARG A 236 -17.11 -11.27 -10.20
C ARG A 236 -17.31 -12.65 -9.59
N HIS A 237 -17.75 -12.70 -8.34
CA HIS A 237 -17.86 -13.95 -7.59
C HIS A 237 -19.27 -14.56 -7.66
N GLY A 238 -20.31 -13.71 -7.75
CA GLY A 238 -21.67 -14.17 -7.89
C GLY A 238 -22.00 -14.66 -9.31
N ILE A 239 -21.69 -13.87 -10.34
CA ILE A 239 -22.27 -14.04 -11.66
C ILE A 239 -21.27 -14.48 -12.75
N GLU A 240 -20.07 -13.91 -12.81
CA GLU A 240 -19.15 -14.04 -13.95
C GLU A 240 -18.83 -15.50 -14.31
N HIS A 241 -18.70 -16.37 -13.32
CA HIS A 241 -18.34 -17.78 -13.50
C HIS A 241 -19.54 -18.71 -13.75
N ARG A 242 -20.77 -18.20 -13.69
CA ARG A 242 -21.98 -19.01 -13.92
C ARG A 242 -22.40 -18.95 -15.41
N THR A 243 -22.60 -20.12 -16.00
CA THR A 243 -23.08 -20.22 -17.39
C THR A 243 -24.50 -19.69 -17.56
N GLU A 244 -25.33 -19.85 -16.55
CA GLU A 244 -26.75 -19.40 -16.54
C GLU A 244 -26.88 -17.90 -16.29
N GLY A 245 -25.77 -17.26 -15.84
CA GLY A 245 -25.79 -15.86 -15.44
C GLY A 245 -26.50 -15.65 -14.10
N GLY A 246 -26.98 -14.43 -13.88
CA GLY A 246 -27.72 -14.06 -12.68
C GLY A 246 -28.09 -12.59 -12.64
N THR A 247 -28.61 -12.17 -11.50
CA THR A 247 -29.10 -10.82 -11.23
C THR A 247 -28.27 -10.16 -10.13
N VAL A 248 -27.85 -8.93 -10.35
CA VAL A 248 -27.29 -8.06 -9.32
C VAL A 248 -28.30 -6.96 -9.04
N GLN A 249 -28.69 -6.84 -7.77
CA GLN A 249 -29.60 -5.80 -7.29
C GLN A 249 -28.87 -4.87 -6.33
N VAL A 250 -29.00 -3.56 -6.57
CA VAL A 250 -28.45 -2.52 -5.70
C VAL A 250 -29.57 -1.62 -5.23
N LEU A 251 -29.74 -1.51 -3.92
CA LEU A 251 -30.78 -0.70 -3.30
C LEU A 251 -30.16 0.30 -2.33
N GLY A 252 -30.67 1.53 -2.34
CA GLY A 252 -30.33 2.56 -1.36
C GLY A 252 -31.61 3.16 -0.78
N GLU A 253 -31.81 3.01 0.54
CA GLU A 253 -33.05 3.40 1.21
C GLU A 253 -32.76 4.14 2.53
N ALA A 254 -33.73 4.93 2.98
CA ALA A 254 -33.68 5.58 4.29
C ALA A 254 -34.42 4.74 5.32
N GLU A 255 -33.74 4.33 6.38
CA GLU A 255 -34.35 3.67 7.54
C GLU A 255 -34.14 4.54 8.81
N GLY A 256 -35.16 5.33 9.14
CA GLY A 256 -35.06 6.27 10.28
C GLY A 256 -33.96 7.32 10.09
N SER A 257 -32.97 7.31 10.97
CA SER A 257 -31.78 8.19 10.90
C SER A 257 -30.67 7.66 9.98
N ASP A 258 -30.82 6.46 9.45
CA ASP A 258 -29.77 5.79 8.72
C ASP A 258 -30.07 5.72 7.22
N CYS A 259 -29.02 5.67 6.43
CA CYS A 259 -29.00 5.25 5.05
C CYS A 259 -28.57 3.78 5.01
N VAL A 260 -29.37 2.92 4.41
CA VAL A 260 -29.07 1.50 4.23
C VAL A 260 -28.89 1.23 2.75
N ILE A 261 -27.74 0.71 2.41
CA ILE A 261 -27.40 0.33 1.05
C ILE A 261 -27.17 -1.17 1.02
N SER A 262 -27.86 -1.89 0.15
CA SER A 262 -27.67 -3.32 -0.05
C SER A 262 -27.29 -3.64 -1.48
N VAL A 263 -26.34 -4.56 -1.61
CA VAL A 263 -25.96 -5.19 -2.88
C VAL A 263 -26.25 -6.68 -2.75
N GLU A 264 -27.07 -7.20 -3.63
CA GLU A 264 -27.52 -8.58 -3.62
C GLU A 264 -27.27 -9.22 -4.98
N ASP A 265 -26.73 -10.44 -5.00
CA ASP A 265 -26.62 -11.30 -6.17
C ASP A 265 -27.33 -12.63 -5.91
N ASP A 266 -27.91 -13.21 -6.97
CA ASP A 266 -28.49 -14.57 -6.97
C ASP A 266 -27.47 -15.62 -7.43
N GLY A 267 -26.21 -15.38 -7.13
CA GLY A 267 -25.06 -16.16 -7.59
C GLY A 267 -24.77 -17.42 -6.78
N ALA A 268 -23.50 -17.84 -6.79
CA ALA A 268 -23.05 -19.06 -6.13
C ALA A 268 -23.12 -18.99 -4.60
N GLY A 269 -23.16 -17.79 -4.01
CA GLY A 269 -23.05 -17.63 -2.57
C GLY A 269 -21.72 -18.13 -2.02
N MET A 270 -21.66 -18.28 -0.69
CA MET A 270 -20.49 -18.84 0.01
C MET A 270 -20.89 -19.42 1.36
N ASP A 271 -20.01 -20.24 1.94
CA ASP A 271 -20.16 -20.69 3.32
C ASP A 271 -20.17 -19.47 4.28
N PRO A 272 -21.17 -19.32 5.16
CA PRO A 272 -21.24 -18.23 6.13
C PRO A 272 -20.00 -18.11 7.01
N ALA A 273 -19.28 -19.19 7.30
CA ALA A 273 -18.04 -19.16 8.05
C ALA A 273 -16.91 -18.48 7.23
N VAL A 274 -16.90 -18.63 5.91
CA VAL A 274 -15.97 -17.91 5.03
C VAL A 274 -16.30 -16.42 5.03
N ALA A 275 -17.57 -16.04 4.94
CA ALA A 275 -18.01 -14.65 4.99
C ALA A 275 -17.56 -13.95 6.31
N GLN A 276 -17.66 -14.64 7.45
CA GLN A 276 -17.17 -14.12 8.73
C GLN A 276 -15.65 -13.93 8.74
N ARG A 277 -14.88 -14.86 8.18
CA ARG A 277 -13.42 -14.72 8.07
C ARG A 277 -13.01 -13.59 7.15
N LEU A 278 -13.74 -13.38 6.05
CA LEU A 278 -13.54 -12.24 5.14
C LEU A 278 -13.66 -10.90 5.86
N LEU A 279 -14.72 -10.72 6.66
CA LEU A 279 -14.90 -9.50 7.45
C LEU A 279 -13.87 -9.35 8.58
N ALA A 280 -13.37 -10.47 9.11
CA ALA A 280 -12.28 -10.45 10.09
C ALA A 280 -10.91 -10.10 9.48
N GLY A 281 -10.82 -9.98 8.14
CA GLY A 281 -9.59 -9.61 7.45
C GLY A 281 -8.61 -10.77 7.25
N ASP A 282 -9.11 -12.02 7.25
CA ASP A 282 -8.30 -13.20 6.97
C ASP A 282 -7.88 -13.21 5.48
N ALA A 283 -6.58 -13.04 5.25
CA ALA A 283 -6.01 -12.98 3.90
C ALA A 283 -6.17 -14.29 3.11
N GLU A 284 -6.26 -15.43 3.79
CA GLU A 284 -6.45 -16.74 3.15
C GLU A 284 -7.89 -16.94 2.67
N ALA A 285 -8.85 -16.24 3.27
CA ALA A 285 -10.25 -16.30 2.84
C ALA A 285 -10.49 -15.51 1.53
N GLY A 286 -9.53 -14.69 1.06
CA GLY A 286 -9.70 -13.77 -0.07
C GLY A 286 -10.50 -12.52 0.32
N GLY A 287 -10.80 -11.62 -0.60
CA GLY A 287 -11.77 -10.54 -0.37
C GLY A 287 -11.26 -9.34 0.46
N MET A 288 -10.02 -8.94 0.30
CA MET A 288 -9.47 -7.72 0.93
C MET A 288 -10.36 -6.47 0.72
N GLY A 289 -11.10 -6.41 -0.39
CA GLY A 289 -12.02 -5.31 -0.69
C GLY A 289 -13.12 -5.13 0.35
N LEU A 290 -13.85 -6.21 0.68
CA LEU A 290 -14.95 -6.15 1.67
C LEU A 290 -14.44 -5.85 3.08
N ALA A 291 -13.34 -6.48 3.50
CA ALA A 291 -12.73 -6.21 4.81
C ALA A 291 -12.24 -4.75 4.93
N ASN A 292 -11.71 -4.17 3.85
CA ASN A 292 -11.30 -2.77 3.82
C ASN A 292 -12.49 -1.82 3.93
N VAL A 293 -13.60 -2.11 3.24
CA VAL A 293 -14.84 -1.33 3.35
C VAL A 293 -15.40 -1.42 4.77
N ASP A 294 -15.51 -2.62 5.35
CA ASP A 294 -16.00 -2.82 6.72
C ASP A 294 -15.18 -1.99 7.72
N ARG A 295 -13.86 -2.11 7.67
CA ARG A 295 -12.95 -1.37 8.54
C ARG A 295 -13.08 0.15 8.35
N ARG A 296 -13.22 0.64 7.10
CA ARG A 296 -13.38 2.06 6.80
C ARG A 296 -14.67 2.61 7.37
N LEU A 297 -15.80 1.91 7.19
CA LEU A 297 -17.09 2.30 7.75
C LEU A 297 -17.05 2.36 9.28
N ARG A 298 -16.45 1.36 9.95
CA ARG A 298 -16.30 1.34 11.40
C ARG A 298 -15.38 2.45 11.92
N ASN A 299 -14.34 2.79 11.19
CA ASN A 299 -13.43 3.89 11.58
C ASN A 299 -14.11 5.25 11.51
N VAL A 300 -14.97 5.47 10.51
CA VAL A 300 -15.66 6.77 10.31
C VAL A 300 -16.88 6.91 11.20
N TYR A 301 -17.73 5.90 11.28
CA TYR A 301 -19.05 5.98 11.92
C TYR A 301 -19.13 5.25 13.26
N GLY A 302 -18.09 4.52 13.63
CA GLY A 302 -18.04 3.76 14.87
C GLY A 302 -18.28 2.24 14.67
N PRO A 303 -18.04 1.46 15.74
CA PRO A 303 -17.97 -0.02 15.65
C PRO A 303 -19.30 -0.69 15.25
N TRP A 304 -20.41 0.02 15.36
CA TRP A 304 -21.75 -0.49 15.01
C TRP A 304 -22.09 -0.35 13.52
N PHE A 305 -21.32 0.44 12.78
CA PHE A 305 -21.50 0.72 11.36
C PHE A 305 -20.46 -0.05 10.54
N GLY A 306 -20.77 -1.26 10.20
CA GLY A 306 -19.93 -2.10 9.36
C GLY A 306 -20.76 -2.79 8.29
N LEU A 307 -20.16 -3.73 7.58
CA LEU A 307 -20.86 -4.57 6.64
C LEU A 307 -21.56 -5.74 7.35
N VAL A 308 -22.76 -6.08 6.87
CA VAL A 308 -23.43 -7.34 7.19
C VAL A 308 -23.48 -8.17 5.91
N ILE A 309 -23.03 -9.42 5.96
CA ILE A 309 -23.08 -10.37 4.84
C ILE A 309 -24.05 -11.47 5.18
N GLU A 310 -25.07 -11.61 4.36
CA GLU A 310 -26.06 -12.69 4.39
C GLU A 310 -25.81 -13.57 3.16
N THR A 311 -25.44 -14.83 3.36
CA THR A 311 -25.08 -15.74 2.26
C THR A 311 -25.25 -17.20 2.67
N ALA A 312 -25.49 -18.05 1.69
CA ALA A 312 -25.38 -19.50 1.79
C ALA A 312 -24.93 -20.05 0.44
N GLU A 313 -24.35 -21.23 0.42
CA GLU A 313 -23.97 -21.91 -0.83
C GLU A 313 -25.19 -22.06 -1.75
N ASP A 314 -25.03 -21.71 -3.02
CA ASP A 314 -26.07 -21.71 -4.08
C ASP A 314 -27.29 -20.82 -3.82
N ALA A 315 -27.22 -19.91 -2.84
CA ALA A 315 -28.33 -19.02 -2.48
C ALA A 315 -28.02 -17.53 -2.77
N GLY A 316 -26.85 -17.24 -3.34
CA GLY A 316 -26.40 -15.89 -3.57
C GLY A 316 -25.82 -15.21 -2.34
N THR A 317 -25.52 -13.92 -2.49
CA THR A 317 -24.94 -13.10 -1.41
C THR A 317 -25.63 -11.75 -1.34
N ARG A 318 -25.98 -11.34 -0.13
CA ARG A 318 -26.47 -9.98 0.16
C ARG A 318 -25.51 -9.29 1.12
N VAL A 319 -24.95 -8.18 0.69
CA VAL A 319 -24.08 -7.33 1.51
C VAL A 319 -24.81 -6.04 1.83
N VAL A 320 -24.90 -5.71 3.11
CA VAL A 320 -25.59 -4.51 3.61
C VAL A 320 -24.59 -3.59 4.29
N ALA A 321 -24.55 -2.34 3.85
CA ALA A 321 -23.87 -1.24 4.50
C ALA A 321 -24.91 -0.30 5.13
N ARG A 322 -24.76 -0.01 6.44
CA ARG A 322 -25.58 0.95 7.15
C ARG A 322 -24.71 2.11 7.59
N VAL A 323 -25.14 3.33 7.29
CA VAL A 323 -24.44 4.57 7.68
C VAL A 323 -25.44 5.60 8.19
N PRO A 324 -25.08 6.50 9.13
CA PRO A 324 -25.97 7.56 9.54
C PRO A 324 -26.16 8.56 8.39
N ARG A 325 -27.39 9.08 8.21
CA ARG A 325 -27.68 10.07 7.17
C ARG A 325 -26.98 11.42 7.41
N PHE A 326 -26.57 11.64 8.64
CA PHE A 326 -25.79 12.81 9.03
C PHE A 326 -24.73 12.42 10.07
N GLN A 327 -23.49 12.75 9.80
CA GLN A 327 -22.36 12.59 10.72
C GLN A 327 -21.56 13.90 10.75
N PRO A 328 -21.37 14.54 11.91
CA PRO A 328 -20.53 15.73 12.02
C PRO A 328 -19.09 15.44 11.55
N GLY A 329 -18.56 16.33 10.69
CA GLY A 329 -17.21 16.21 10.16
C GLY A 329 -17.08 15.30 8.92
N VAL A 330 -18.14 14.62 8.51
CA VAL A 330 -18.21 13.86 7.25
C VAL A 330 -18.95 14.72 6.22
N VAL A 331 -18.19 15.32 5.30
CA VAL A 331 -18.70 16.21 4.26
C VAL A 331 -18.06 15.81 2.94
N PRO A 332 -18.85 15.69 1.85
CA PRO A 332 -18.35 15.33 0.53
C PRO A 332 -17.45 16.40 -0.08
#